data_b5bf62a32bcafbe19b9512eaa68c2580
#
_entry.id   b5bf62a32bcafbe19b9512eaa68c2580
#
_cell.length_a   1.000
_cell.length_b   1.000
_cell.length_c   1.000
_cell.angle_alpha   90.00
_cell.angle_beta   90.00
_cell.angle_gamma   90.00
#
_symmetry.space_group_name_H-M   'P 1'
#
loop_
_entity.id
_entity.type
_entity.pdbx_description
1 polymer ?
#
loop_
_entity_poly.entity_id
_entity_poly.type
_entity_poly.pdbx_seq_one_letter_code
_entity_poly.pdbx_strand_id
1 'polypeptide(L)'
;MYAVVKTGGKQYRVSKDDTILVEKLNAKEGEVVTLSDVIMLGDGANITIGKPKVANAAVEAKVVSQTRGPKIIIFRRKRRKNHRRTQGHRQDLTLLKVTDILTSAKAPAAKKAAPAKAAADEKPAAKKAPAAKKAPVAKKATPKKAATKSAAKKA
;
A
#
# COMPACT_ATOMS: atom_id res chain seq x y z
N MET A 1 -12.56 9.06 23.96
CA MET A 1 -12.63 9.84 22.73
C MET A 1 -12.73 8.90 21.54
N TYR A 2 -13.62 9.16 20.58
CA TYR A 2 -13.76 8.38 19.34
C TYR A 2 -13.95 9.33 18.15
N ALA A 3 -13.62 8.86 16.96
CA ALA A 3 -13.84 9.55 15.71
C ALA A 3 -14.64 8.71 14.74
N VAL A 4 -15.38 9.33 13.84
CA VAL A 4 -15.97 8.67 12.68
C VAL A 4 -15.25 9.16 11.43
N VAL A 5 -14.55 8.24 10.77
CA VAL A 5 -13.72 8.52 9.61
C VAL A 5 -14.35 7.92 8.37
N LYS A 6 -14.27 8.62 7.24
CA LYS A 6 -14.70 8.11 5.93
C LYS A 6 -13.48 7.73 5.10
N THR A 7 -13.37 6.49 4.69
CA THR A 7 -12.32 6.03 3.79
C THR A 7 -12.82 4.91 2.89
N GLY A 8 -12.38 4.85 1.64
CA GLY A 8 -12.82 3.83 0.67
C GLY A 8 -14.33 3.76 0.46
N GLY A 9 -15.05 4.89 0.64
CA GLY A 9 -16.51 4.92 0.52
C GLY A 9 -17.28 4.39 1.73
N LYS A 10 -16.59 3.92 2.77
CA LYS A 10 -17.16 3.40 4.02
C LYS A 10 -16.86 4.32 5.19
N GLN A 11 -17.67 4.21 6.24
CA GLN A 11 -17.48 4.94 7.48
C GLN A 11 -17.08 3.98 8.59
N TYR A 12 -16.09 4.40 9.39
CA TYR A 12 -15.54 3.61 10.48
C TYR A 12 -15.57 4.44 11.74
N ARG A 13 -16.16 3.89 12.81
CA ARG A 13 -16.00 4.43 14.15
C ARG A 13 -14.70 3.89 14.73
N VAL A 14 -13.82 4.76 15.15
CA VAL A 14 -12.47 4.41 15.61
C VAL A 14 -12.18 5.08 16.93
N SER A 15 -11.53 4.37 17.82
CA SER A 15 -10.93 4.86 19.06
C SER A 15 -9.42 4.70 19.01
N LYS A 16 -8.71 5.28 19.95
CA LYS A 16 -7.27 5.07 20.05
C LYS A 16 -6.98 3.58 20.28
N ASP A 17 -5.91 3.10 19.66
CA ASP A 17 -5.45 1.70 19.66
C ASP A 17 -6.37 0.69 18.95
N ASP A 18 -7.46 1.12 18.33
CA ASP A 18 -8.32 0.25 17.54
C ASP A 18 -7.62 -0.22 16.26
N THR A 19 -7.95 -1.45 15.88
CA THR A 19 -7.49 -2.04 14.61
C THR A 19 -8.67 -2.13 13.65
N ILE A 20 -8.54 -1.48 12.48
CA ILE A 20 -9.58 -1.43 11.46
C ILE A 20 -9.11 -1.98 10.12
N LEU A 21 -10.02 -2.58 9.39
CA LEU A 21 -9.79 -3.08 8.03
C LEU A 21 -10.42 -2.10 7.04
N VAL A 22 -9.59 -1.45 6.22
CA VAL A 22 -10.02 -0.48 5.23
C VAL A 22 -9.72 -0.94 3.81
N GLU A 23 -10.32 -0.30 2.81
CA GLU A 23 -9.95 -0.52 1.41
C GLU A 23 -8.47 -0.22 1.20
N LYS A 24 -7.88 -0.86 0.19
CA LYS A 24 -6.44 -0.77 -0.09
C LYS A 24 -5.94 0.66 -0.16
N LEU A 25 -4.94 0.97 0.66
CA LEU A 25 -4.19 2.20 0.63
C LEU A 25 -2.80 1.99 0.02
N ASN A 26 -2.32 2.98 -0.73
CA ASN A 26 -0.98 2.96 -1.32
C ASN A 26 0.07 3.38 -0.27
N ALA A 27 0.22 2.60 0.77
CA ALA A 27 1.18 2.81 1.83
C ALA A 27 1.90 1.51 2.15
N LYS A 28 3.15 1.61 2.60
CA LYS A 28 3.96 0.45 2.99
C LYS A 28 3.63 0.01 4.41
N GLU A 29 3.91 -1.24 4.72
CA GLU A 29 3.80 -1.75 6.08
C GLU A 29 4.72 -0.97 7.03
N GLY A 30 4.19 -0.59 8.18
CA GLY A 30 4.88 0.23 9.17
C GLY A 30 4.78 1.75 8.96
N GLU A 31 4.27 2.20 7.84
CA GLU A 31 4.07 3.62 7.53
C GLU A 31 2.88 4.20 8.29
N VAL A 32 2.98 5.48 8.67
CA VAL A 32 1.88 6.21 9.31
C VAL A 32 1.08 6.95 8.24
N VAL A 33 -0.20 6.67 8.20
CA VAL A 33 -1.16 7.30 7.27
C VAL A 33 -2.08 8.22 8.06
N THR A 34 -2.28 9.43 7.54
CA THR A 34 -3.19 10.41 8.12
C THR A 34 -4.51 10.39 7.37
N LEU A 35 -5.59 10.07 8.06
CA LEU A 35 -6.96 10.08 7.55
C LEU A 35 -7.59 11.43 7.86
N SER A 36 -7.74 12.29 6.85
CA SER A 36 -8.26 13.66 6.99
C SER A 36 -9.78 13.76 6.91
N ASP A 37 -10.44 12.69 6.45
CA ASP A 37 -11.89 12.71 6.24
C ASP A 37 -12.66 12.31 7.50
N VAL A 38 -12.58 13.16 8.52
CA VAL A 38 -13.29 12.97 9.79
C VAL A 38 -14.67 13.63 9.71
N ILE A 39 -15.72 12.83 9.90
CA ILE A 39 -17.12 13.29 9.83
C ILE A 39 -17.59 13.76 11.21
N MET A 40 -17.18 13.07 12.27
CA MET A 40 -17.63 13.33 13.63
C MET A 40 -16.52 13.00 14.62
N LEU A 41 -16.47 13.79 15.68
CA LEU A 41 -15.64 13.55 16.86
C LEU A 41 -16.54 13.49 18.08
N GLY A 42 -16.33 12.50 18.93
CA GLY A 42 -17.03 12.35 20.20
C GLY A 42 -16.04 12.22 21.34
N ASP A 43 -16.20 13.10 22.32
CA ASP A 43 -15.43 13.05 23.55
C ASP A 43 -16.39 13.06 24.75
N GLY A 44 -16.77 11.86 25.18
CA GLY A 44 -17.76 11.67 26.21
C GLY A 44 -19.12 12.29 25.85
N ALA A 45 -19.48 13.36 26.54
CA ALA A 45 -20.75 14.07 26.32
C ALA A 45 -20.68 15.07 25.15
N ASN A 46 -19.50 15.50 24.74
CA ASN A 46 -19.32 16.50 23.69
C ASN A 46 -19.19 15.82 22.33
N ILE A 47 -20.10 16.14 21.41
CA ILE A 47 -20.11 15.61 20.05
C ILE A 47 -19.96 16.76 19.06
N THR A 48 -18.93 16.71 18.23
CA THR A 48 -18.69 17.67 17.16
C THR A 48 -18.98 17.00 15.82
N ILE A 49 -19.98 17.52 15.09
CA ILE A 49 -20.40 17.01 13.79
C ILE A 49 -19.88 17.92 12.70
N GLY A 50 -19.23 17.35 11.68
CA GLY A 50 -18.72 18.09 10.52
C GLY A 50 -19.81 18.45 9.50
N LYS A 51 -19.60 19.54 8.77
CA LYS A 51 -20.44 19.98 7.64
C LYS A 51 -19.56 20.18 6.39
N PRO A 52 -19.27 19.16 5.59
CA PRO A 52 -19.45 17.71 5.73
C PRO A 52 -18.36 17.04 6.59
N LYS A 53 -17.25 17.72 6.85
CA LYS A 53 -16.09 17.21 7.61
C LYS A 53 -15.80 18.17 8.77
N VAL A 54 -15.24 17.63 9.83
CA VAL A 54 -14.75 18.44 10.95
C VAL A 54 -13.47 19.14 10.52
N ALA A 55 -13.45 20.46 10.61
CA ALA A 55 -12.26 21.23 10.27
C ALA A 55 -11.12 20.92 11.25
N ASN A 56 -9.90 20.82 10.72
CA ASN A 56 -8.69 20.57 11.50
C ASN A 56 -8.69 19.27 12.33
N ALA A 57 -9.53 18.31 11.96
CA ALA A 57 -9.48 16.98 12.56
C ALA A 57 -8.79 15.98 11.63
N ALA A 58 -7.99 15.10 12.21
CA ALA A 58 -7.37 14.01 11.49
C ALA A 58 -7.16 12.81 12.41
N VAL A 59 -7.12 11.62 11.84
CA VAL A 59 -6.79 10.38 12.55
C VAL A 59 -5.50 9.84 11.99
N GLU A 60 -4.53 9.64 12.86
CA GLU A 60 -3.28 8.98 12.52
C GLU A 60 -3.39 7.48 12.76
N ALA A 61 -3.04 6.71 11.75
CA ALA A 61 -3.04 5.27 11.83
C ALA A 61 -1.78 4.68 11.21
N LYS A 62 -1.24 3.65 11.85
CA LYS A 62 -0.09 2.92 11.35
C LYS A 62 -0.56 1.72 10.54
N VAL A 63 0.00 1.53 9.35
CA VAL A 63 -0.24 0.34 8.53
C VAL A 63 0.41 -0.86 9.20
N VAL A 64 -0.39 -1.84 9.56
CA VAL A 64 0.09 -3.10 10.15
C VAL A 64 0.47 -4.07 9.05
N SER A 65 -0.45 -4.30 8.09
CA SER A 65 -0.19 -5.20 6.97
C SER A 65 -1.15 -4.93 5.81
N GLN A 66 -0.75 -5.37 4.62
CA GLN A 66 -1.62 -5.42 3.46
C GLN A 66 -2.22 -6.83 3.37
N THR A 67 -3.54 -6.92 3.44
CA THR A 67 -4.23 -8.21 3.49
C THR A 67 -5.23 -8.36 2.35
N ARG A 68 -5.75 -9.58 2.18
CA ARG A 68 -6.85 -9.84 1.24
C ARG A 68 -8.02 -10.45 1.99
N GLY A 69 -9.20 -9.97 1.68
CA GLY A 69 -10.45 -10.46 2.25
C GLY A 69 -10.74 -11.93 1.93
N PRO A 70 -11.81 -12.48 2.50
CA PRO A 70 -12.29 -13.81 2.16
C PRO A 70 -12.65 -13.88 0.68
N LYS A 71 -12.52 -15.08 0.10
CA LYS A 71 -12.86 -15.29 -1.31
C LYS A 71 -14.37 -15.31 -1.48
N ILE A 72 -14.86 -14.39 -2.30
CA ILE A 72 -16.27 -14.36 -2.73
C ILE A 72 -16.37 -15.20 -4.00
N ILE A 73 -17.22 -16.21 -3.97
CA ILE A 73 -17.47 -17.08 -5.13
C ILE A 73 -18.72 -16.60 -5.81
N ILE A 74 -18.57 -16.18 -7.06
CA ILE A 74 -19.64 -15.70 -7.91
C ILE A 74 -20.03 -16.82 -8.87
N PHE A 75 -21.22 -17.35 -8.71
CA PHE A 75 -21.75 -18.37 -9.59
C PHE A 75 -22.82 -17.78 -10.50
N ARG A 76 -22.62 -17.90 -11.81
CA ARG A 76 -23.57 -17.44 -12.82
C ARG A 76 -24.08 -18.63 -13.63
N ARG A 77 -25.40 -18.77 -13.70
CA ARG A 77 -26.10 -19.77 -14.49
C ARG A 77 -27.17 -19.10 -15.38
N LYS A 78 -27.35 -19.60 -16.60
CA LYS A 78 -28.48 -19.23 -17.44
C LYS A 78 -29.54 -20.32 -17.40
N ARG A 79 -30.82 -19.96 -17.20
CA ARG A 79 -31.90 -20.88 -16.90
C ARG A 79 -32.01 -22.05 -17.89
N ARG A 80 -32.32 -21.85 -19.13
CA ARG A 80 -32.57 -22.90 -20.12
C ARG A 80 -31.37 -23.22 -21.01
N LYS A 81 -30.17 -22.81 -20.59
CA LYS A 81 -28.95 -23.03 -21.32
C LYS A 81 -27.94 -23.73 -20.37
N ASN A 82 -27.21 -24.64 -20.91
CA ASN A 82 -26.17 -25.35 -20.11
C ASN A 82 -24.94 -24.46 -19.83
N HIS A 83 -25.19 -23.18 -19.51
CA HIS A 83 -24.16 -22.23 -19.19
C HIS A 83 -23.95 -22.14 -17.68
N ARG A 84 -22.75 -22.47 -17.24
CA ARG A 84 -22.30 -22.33 -15.84
C ARG A 84 -20.96 -21.60 -15.84
N ARG A 85 -20.80 -20.57 -15.01
CA ARG A 85 -19.54 -19.86 -14.83
C ARG A 85 -19.33 -19.58 -13.36
N THR A 86 -18.18 -19.99 -12.86
CA THR A 86 -17.76 -19.71 -11.49
C THR A 86 -16.56 -18.77 -11.53
N GLN A 87 -16.64 -17.68 -10.78
CA GLN A 87 -15.55 -16.72 -10.60
C GLN A 87 -15.29 -16.53 -9.12
N GLY A 88 -14.05 -16.26 -8.76
CA GLY A 88 -13.69 -15.93 -7.39
C GLY A 88 -13.06 -14.54 -7.34
N HIS A 89 -13.43 -13.75 -6.32
CA HIS A 89 -12.84 -12.45 -6.05
C HIS A 89 -12.35 -12.38 -4.60
N ARG A 90 -11.18 -11.79 -4.40
CA ARG A 90 -10.65 -11.40 -3.08
C ARG A 90 -10.33 -9.91 -3.13
N GLN A 91 -11.00 -9.14 -2.29
CA GLN A 91 -10.75 -7.70 -2.17
C GLN A 91 -9.43 -7.49 -1.45
N ASP A 92 -8.57 -6.62 -2.00
CA ASP A 92 -7.36 -6.17 -1.33
C ASP A 92 -7.73 -5.14 -0.27
N LEU A 93 -7.23 -5.31 0.93
CA LEU A 93 -7.54 -4.51 2.10
C LEU A 93 -6.25 -4.13 2.82
N THR A 94 -6.30 -3.05 3.59
CA THR A 94 -5.21 -2.60 4.46
C THR A 94 -5.64 -2.68 5.90
N LEU A 95 -4.84 -3.33 6.74
CA LEU A 95 -5.03 -3.37 8.19
C LEU A 95 -4.32 -2.19 8.82
N LEU A 96 -5.08 -1.31 9.45
CA LEU A 96 -4.60 -0.12 10.14
C LEU A 96 -4.78 -0.25 11.64
N LYS A 97 -3.78 0.17 12.40
CA LYS A 97 -3.89 0.42 13.84
C LYS A 97 -3.93 1.93 14.08
N VAL A 98 -4.99 2.41 14.69
CA VAL A 98 -5.16 3.82 15.04
C VAL A 98 -4.17 4.16 16.15
N THR A 99 -3.37 5.19 15.92
CA THR A 99 -2.37 5.67 16.89
C THR A 99 -2.93 6.82 17.71
N ASP A 100 -3.42 7.86 17.03
CA ASP A 100 -3.94 9.06 17.68
C ASP A 100 -5.08 9.69 16.89
N ILE A 101 -5.94 10.41 17.62
CA ILE A 101 -7.04 11.19 17.07
C ILE A 101 -6.73 12.66 17.35
N LEU A 102 -6.42 13.42 16.28
CA LEU A 102 -6.08 14.83 16.36
C LEU A 102 -7.35 15.67 16.20
N THR A 103 -7.67 16.47 17.19
CA THR A 103 -8.83 17.39 17.16
C THR A 103 -8.50 18.73 16.54
N SER A 104 -7.22 19.13 16.55
CA SER A 104 -6.71 20.32 15.91
C SER A 104 -5.46 19.98 15.11
N ALA A 105 -5.64 19.27 14.01
CA ALA A 105 -4.53 19.01 13.10
C ALA A 105 -4.15 20.33 12.42
N LYS A 106 -3.10 20.96 12.88
CA LYS A 106 -2.27 21.81 12.04
C LYS A 106 -1.87 20.91 10.86
N ALA A 107 -2.17 21.36 9.64
CA ALA A 107 -1.91 20.60 8.42
C ALA A 107 -0.58 19.87 8.53
N PRO A 108 -0.53 18.56 8.21
CA PRO A 108 0.72 17.82 8.32
C PRO A 108 1.73 18.51 7.42
N ALA A 109 2.70 19.15 8.05
CA ALA A 109 3.90 19.58 7.34
C ALA A 109 4.49 18.29 6.78
N ALA A 110 4.43 18.15 5.46
CA ALA A 110 5.14 17.11 4.77
C ALA A 110 6.56 17.12 5.31
N LYS A 111 6.93 16.11 6.09
CA LYS A 111 8.32 15.86 6.44
C LYS A 111 9.04 15.55 5.14
N LYS A 112 9.46 16.62 4.44
CA LYS A 112 10.55 16.51 3.50
C LYS A 112 11.70 15.90 4.26
N ALA A 113 12.10 14.72 3.85
CA ALA A 113 13.36 14.16 4.24
C ALA A 113 14.43 15.22 3.95
N ALA A 114 14.98 15.81 4.98
CA ALA A 114 16.13 16.65 4.87
C ALA A 114 17.31 15.77 4.48
N PRO A 115 18.04 16.09 3.41
CA PRO A 115 19.31 15.43 3.17
C PRO A 115 20.29 15.84 4.27
N ALA A 116 20.82 14.88 4.96
CA ALA A 116 21.94 15.09 5.89
C ALA A 116 23.09 15.75 5.12
N LYS A 117 23.35 17.01 5.43
CA LYS A 117 24.59 17.69 5.09
C LYS A 117 25.68 17.10 5.97
N ALA A 118 26.56 16.33 5.36
CA ALA A 118 27.90 16.16 5.89
C ALA A 118 28.72 17.36 5.46
N ALA A 119 29.19 18.13 6.41
CA ALA A 119 30.15 19.20 6.22
C ALA A 119 31.52 18.60 5.91
N ALA A 120 32.10 19.12 4.88
CA ALA A 120 33.32 19.92 4.71
C ALA A 120 34.57 19.36 5.39
N ASP A 121 35.55 19.18 4.66
CA ASP A 121 36.78 19.95 4.39
C ASP A 121 37.91 18.98 4.07
N GLU A 122 38.56 19.11 3.05
CA GLU A 122 39.91 19.58 2.73
C GLU A 122 40.40 19.07 1.38
N LYS A 123 40.77 20.00 0.55
CA LYS A 123 41.59 19.87 -0.64
C LYS A 123 43.08 20.13 -0.22
N PRO A 124 44.17 19.71 -0.87
CA PRO A 124 44.33 19.76 -2.31
C PRO A 124 45.29 18.74 -3.00
N ALA A 125 45.21 18.82 -4.31
CA ALA A 125 46.29 18.75 -5.28
C ALA A 125 46.82 17.42 -5.86
N ALA A 126 46.60 17.35 -7.10
CA ALA A 126 47.51 17.22 -8.22
C ALA A 126 47.80 15.83 -8.84
N LYS A 127 47.54 15.83 -10.11
CA LYS A 127 48.29 15.33 -11.26
C LYS A 127 47.95 14.01 -11.92
N LYS A 128 47.57 14.21 -13.14
CA LYS A 128 47.90 13.47 -14.39
C LYS A 128 47.16 12.18 -14.73
N ALA A 129 46.35 12.33 -15.76
CA ALA A 129 46.12 11.34 -16.82
C ALA A 129 47.44 10.96 -17.56
N PRO A 130 47.53 9.97 -18.44
CA PRO A 130 46.54 9.60 -19.43
C PRO A 130 46.49 8.10 -19.86
N ALA A 131 45.50 7.85 -20.69
CA ALA A 131 45.53 6.97 -21.90
C ALA A 131 45.39 5.45 -21.74
N ALA A 132 44.37 4.98 -22.28
CA ALA A 132 44.18 4.32 -23.57
C ALA A 132 43.94 2.79 -23.52
N LYS A 133 42.92 2.47 -24.27
CA LYS A 133 42.79 1.37 -25.23
C LYS A 133 41.96 0.13 -24.86
N LYS A 134 40.91 0.06 -25.64
CA LYS A 134 40.43 -1.07 -26.44
C LYS A 134 39.59 -2.16 -25.82
N ALA A 135 38.37 -2.22 -26.32
CA ALA A 135 37.56 -3.40 -26.55
C ALA A 135 38.31 -4.46 -27.43
N PRO A 136 37.87 -5.66 -27.66
CA PRO A 136 36.51 -6.04 -28.04
C PRO A 136 36.01 -7.46 -27.63
N VAL A 137 34.67 -7.63 -27.79
CA VAL A 137 33.97 -8.77 -28.43
C VAL A 137 34.33 -10.21 -28.02
N ALA A 138 33.34 -10.93 -27.51
CA ALA A 138 33.06 -12.29 -27.98
C ALA A 138 31.63 -12.71 -27.70
N LYS A 139 30.93 -12.94 -28.76
CA LYS A 139 29.73 -13.75 -28.97
C LYS A 139 29.98 -15.22 -28.57
N LYS A 140 28.95 -15.87 -28.07
CA LYS A 140 28.58 -17.30 -28.37
C LYS A 140 27.79 -17.82 -27.20
N ALA A 141 26.76 -18.52 -27.28
CA ALA A 141 25.96 -19.20 -28.26
C ALA A 141 24.99 -20.05 -27.45
N THR A 142 23.77 -20.06 -27.87
CA THR A 142 22.74 -21.01 -27.44
C THR A 142 23.15 -22.44 -27.82
N PRO A 143 22.68 -23.46 -27.12
CA PRO A 143 22.32 -24.69 -27.80
C PRO A 143 20.83 -25.02 -27.67
N LYS A 144 20.34 -25.36 -28.79
CA LYS A 144 19.04 -25.86 -29.20
C LYS A 144 19.00 -27.39 -28.94
N LYS A 145 17.78 -27.86 -28.49
CA LYS A 145 17.20 -29.12 -28.93
C LYS A 145 17.72 -30.43 -28.37
N ALA A 146 16.85 -31.14 -27.67
CA ALA A 146 16.59 -32.54 -28.01
C ALA A 146 15.21 -32.99 -27.54
N ALA A 147 14.37 -33.28 -28.50
CA ALA A 147 13.16 -34.03 -28.35
C ALA A 147 13.53 -35.51 -28.26
N THR A 148 12.93 -36.26 -27.38
CA THR A 148 12.86 -37.72 -27.52
C THR A 148 11.44 -38.20 -27.31
N LYS A 149 10.94 -38.72 -28.36
CA LYS A 149 9.72 -39.44 -28.62
C LYS A 149 9.98 -40.93 -28.25
N SER A 150 9.09 -41.53 -27.50
CA SER A 150 8.90 -42.99 -27.41
C SER A 150 7.56 -43.21 -26.76
N ALA A 151 6.54 -43.54 -27.33
CA ALA A 151 5.99 -44.66 -28.05
C ALA A 151 5.87 -45.94 -27.21
N ALA A 152 4.57 -46.24 -26.96
CA ALA A 152 3.91 -47.55 -27.01
C ALA A 152 4.22 -48.61 -25.93
N LYS A 153 3.18 -49.12 -25.24
CA LYS A 153 2.54 -50.42 -25.50
C LYS A 153 1.79 -50.87 -24.23
N LYS A 154 0.47 -50.96 -24.30
CA LYS A 154 -0.30 -52.21 -24.32
C LYS A 154 -0.04 -53.21 -23.17
N ALA A 155 -0.94 -53.29 -22.25
CA ALA A 155 -1.70 -54.46 -21.82
C ALA A 155 -2.90 -54.00 -20.99
#